data_b0b880b48606830283988c37227e5fe2
#
_entry.id   b0b880b48606830283988c37227e5fe2
#
_cell.length_a   1.000
_cell.length_b   1.000
_cell.length_c   1.000
_cell.angle_alpha   90.00
_cell.angle_beta   90.00
_cell.angle_gamma   90.00
#
_symmetry.space_group_name_H-M   'P 1'
#
loop_
_entity.id
_entity.type
_entity.pdbx_description
1 polymer ?
#
loop_
_entity_poly.entity_id
_entity_poly.type
_entity_poly.pdbx_seq_one_letter_code
_entity_poly.pdbx_strand_id
1 'polypeptide(L)'
;PIIKVLRQYTKLPFDVHLMISPVHKYIQDYANAGADIITIHPEATEDLKDSIQHIKNLNKKVGVSLNPKTKINLIMDLLNKIDLVLIMSVNPGFGGQKFMPEVLEKIRELKKIKDQKDLKFDIEIDGGINFDNNKLAIEAGANILVSGTTVFKENNGNIKKNIDLLKSS
;
A
#
# COMPACT_ATOMS: atom_id res chain seq x y z
N PRO A 1 -17.90 -6.98 -4.65
CA PRO A 1 -18.22 -8.42 -4.90
C PRO A 1 -17.02 -9.34 -4.70
N ILE A 2 -15.86 -9.05 -5.35
CA ILE A 2 -14.68 -9.95 -5.36
C ILE A 2 -14.14 -10.20 -3.95
N ILE A 3 -13.90 -9.16 -3.14
CA ILE A 3 -13.37 -9.27 -1.77
C ILE A 3 -14.26 -10.14 -0.91
N LYS A 4 -15.59 -9.92 -0.97
CA LYS A 4 -16.58 -10.69 -0.20
C LYS A 4 -16.56 -12.18 -0.55
N VAL A 5 -16.37 -12.50 -1.83
CA VAL A 5 -16.26 -13.90 -2.30
C VAL A 5 -14.95 -14.50 -1.82
N LEU A 6 -13.82 -13.83 -2.06
CA LEU A 6 -12.50 -14.33 -1.69
C LEU A 6 -12.32 -14.51 -0.17
N ARG A 7 -12.99 -13.68 0.64
CA ARG A 7 -12.93 -13.78 2.11
C ARG A 7 -13.35 -15.16 2.63
N GLN A 8 -14.20 -15.86 1.92
CA GLN A 8 -14.66 -17.21 2.30
C GLN A 8 -13.58 -18.27 2.13
N TYR A 9 -12.57 -18.05 1.28
CA TYR A 9 -11.54 -19.01 0.91
C TYR A 9 -10.23 -18.84 1.67
N THR A 10 -10.03 -17.71 2.38
CA THR A 10 -8.76 -17.44 3.06
C THR A 10 -8.94 -16.62 4.32
N LYS A 11 -8.03 -16.81 5.28
CA LYS A 11 -7.88 -15.96 6.48
C LYS A 11 -6.69 -15.00 6.37
N LEU A 12 -5.99 -14.99 5.24
CA LEU A 12 -4.91 -14.04 5.02
C LEU A 12 -5.45 -12.60 5.06
N PRO A 13 -4.69 -11.64 5.59
CA PRO A 13 -5.11 -10.25 5.59
C PRO A 13 -5.37 -9.75 4.17
N PHE A 14 -6.48 -9.03 4.00
CA PHE A 14 -6.77 -8.29 2.78
C PHE A 14 -6.41 -6.83 2.97
N ASP A 15 -5.33 -6.43 2.31
CA ASP A 15 -5.01 -5.03 2.10
C ASP A 15 -5.77 -4.53 0.87
N VAL A 16 -6.67 -3.59 1.11
CA VAL A 16 -7.59 -3.10 0.08
C VAL A 16 -7.26 -1.65 -0.24
N HIS A 17 -6.50 -1.47 -1.32
CA HIS A 17 -6.13 -0.16 -1.83
C HIS A 17 -7.26 0.40 -2.71
N LEU A 18 -7.86 1.52 -2.28
CA LEU A 18 -9.01 2.13 -2.94
C LEU A 18 -8.59 3.27 -3.87
N MET A 19 -8.58 2.98 -5.17
CA MET A 19 -8.35 3.96 -6.24
C MET A 19 -9.68 4.53 -6.76
N ILE A 20 -10.54 5.02 -5.87
CA ILE A 20 -11.88 5.56 -6.17
C ILE A 20 -12.08 6.91 -5.50
N SER A 21 -12.87 7.77 -6.13
CA SER A 21 -13.25 9.09 -5.59
C SER A 21 -14.75 9.34 -5.80
N PRO A 22 -15.45 9.85 -4.78
CA PRO A 22 -14.99 10.15 -3.42
C PRO A 22 -14.93 8.88 -2.56
N VAL A 23 -13.78 8.62 -1.90
CA VAL A 23 -13.54 7.36 -1.20
C VAL A 23 -14.41 7.16 0.04
N HIS A 24 -14.74 8.23 0.76
CA HIS A 24 -15.49 8.17 2.04
C HIS A 24 -16.85 7.44 1.91
N LYS A 25 -17.49 7.48 0.73
CA LYS A 25 -18.77 6.81 0.48
C LYS A 25 -18.68 5.29 0.46
N TYR A 26 -17.49 4.73 0.27
CA TYR A 26 -17.29 3.30 0.03
C TYR A 26 -16.54 2.58 1.16
N ILE A 27 -15.94 3.30 2.11
CA ILE A 27 -15.16 2.73 3.21
C ILE A 27 -15.95 1.63 3.95
N GLN A 28 -17.21 1.92 4.32
CA GLN A 28 -18.08 0.97 5.00
C GLN A 28 -18.32 -0.32 4.20
N ASP A 29 -18.53 -0.20 2.89
CA ASP A 29 -18.82 -1.35 2.03
C ASP A 29 -17.62 -2.27 1.91
N TYR A 30 -16.41 -1.71 1.80
CA TYR A 30 -15.17 -2.50 1.75
C TYR A 30 -14.84 -3.15 3.09
N ALA A 31 -15.08 -2.46 4.19
CA ALA A 31 -14.95 -3.03 5.54
C ALA A 31 -15.89 -4.23 5.72
N ASN A 32 -17.15 -4.09 5.32
CA ASN A 32 -18.16 -5.15 5.37
C ASN A 32 -17.86 -6.31 4.40
N ALA A 33 -17.19 -6.02 3.29
CA ALA A 33 -16.77 -7.05 2.34
C ALA A 33 -15.64 -7.94 2.88
N GLY A 34 -14.95 -7.51 3.95
CA GLY A 34 -13.91 -8.30 4.60
C GLY A 34 -12.48 -7.76 4.44
N ALA A 35 -12.32 -6.46 4.11
CA ALA A 35 -11.03 -5.80 4.18
C ALA A 35 -10.49 -5.83 5.62
N ASP A 36 -9.20 -6.07 5.78
CA ASP A 36 -8.48 -5.98 7.06
C ASP A 36 -7.74 -4.66 7.17
N ILE A 37 -7.17 -4.20 6.06
CA ILE A 37 -6.53 -2.89 5.89
C ILE A 37 -7.29 -2.16 4.79
N ILE A 38 -7.59 -0.89 4.99
CA ILE A 38 -8.18 -0.02 3.95
C ILE A 38 -7.22 1.12 3.69
N THR A 39 -6.65 1.14 2.49
CA THR A 39 -5.66 2.11 2.04
C THR A 39 -6.30 3.12 1.10
N ILE A 40 -6.20 4.40 1.44
CA ILE A 40 -6.85 5.51 0.74
C ILE A 40 -5.83 6.56 0.30
N HIS A 41 -6.16 7.29 -0.78
CA HIS A 41 -5.39 8.43 -1.22
C HIS A 41 -5.90 9.73 -0.58
N PRO A 42 -5.00 10.61 -0.11
CA PRO A 42 -5.40 11.94 0.38
C PRO A 42 -6.20 12.74 -0.66
N GLU A 43 -5.87 12.55 -1.93
CA GLU A 43 -6.52 13.24 -3.05
C GLU A 43 -7.96 12.74 -3.34
N ALA A 44 -8.34 11.59 -2.78
CA ALA A 44 -9.64 10.96 -3.01
C ALA A 44 -10.69 11.26 -1.92
N THR A 45 -10.34 12.07 -0.93
CA THR A 45 -11.21 12.46 0.19
C THR A 45 -11.19 13.96 0.43
N GLU A 46 -12.33 14.50 0.88
CA GLU A 46 -12.45 15.91 1.28
C GLU A 46 -11.77 16.17 2.63
N ASP A 47 -11.81 15.20 3.54
CA ASP A 47 -11.13 15.23 4.83
C ASP A 47 -10.45 13.89 5.12
N LEU A 48 -9.10 13.91 5.09
CA LEU A 48 -8.30 12.73 5.34
C LEU A 48 -8.39 12.27 6.80
N LYS A 49 -8.50 13.21 7.75
CA LYS A 49 -8.58 12.88 9.18
C LYS A 49 -9.89 12.17 9.51
N ASP A 50 -10.98 12.65 8.96
CA ASP A 50 -12.29 12.04 9.11
C ASP A 50 -12.35 10.65 8.46
N SER A 51 -11.75 10.49 7.27
CA SER A 51 -11.68 9.18 6.60
C SER A 51 -10.84 8.19 7.40
N ILE A 52 -9.71 8.59 7.96
CA ILE A 52 -8.88 7.78 8.87
C ILE A 52 -9.71 7.36 10.09
N GLN A 53 -10.41 8.30 10.73
CA GLN A 53 -11.22 8.01 11.90
C GLN A 53 -12.38 7.07 11.57
N HIS A 54 -13.00 7.24 10.41
CA HIS A 54 -14.07 6.34 9.95
C HIS A 54 -13.56 4.90 9.80
N ILE A 55 -12.41 4.69 9.14
CA ILE A 55 -11.81 3.36 8.99
C ILE A 55 -11.53 2.73 10.37
N LYS A 56 -10.98 3.50 11.32
CA LYS A 56 -10.71 3.04 12.69
C LYS A 56 -11.98 2.65 13.45
N ASN A 57 -13.03 3.43 13.31
CA ASN A 57 -14.33 3.13 13.96
C ASN A 57 -14.94 1.81 13.46
N LEU A 58 -14.52 1.34 12.26
CA LEU A 58 -14.90 0.04 11.73
C LEU A 58 -13.96 -1.10 12.17
N ASN A 59 -13.04 -0.83 13.12
CA ASN A 59 -12.03 -1.76 13.60
C ASN A 59 -11.13 -2.31 12.45
N LYS A 60 -10.81 -1.44 11.47
CA LYS A 60 -9.89 -1.77 10.38
C LYS A 60 -8.58 -1.02 10.52
N LYS A 61 -7.49 -1.62 10.01
CA LYS A 61 -6.22 -0.93 9.88
C LYS A 61 -6.30 0.13 8.80
N VAL A 62 -5.60 1.24 9.01
CA VAL A 62 -5.60 2.40 8.11
C VAL A 62 -4.32 2.43 7.31
N GLY A 63 -4.45 2.40 5.99
CA GLY A 63 -3.38 2.73 5.06
C GLY A 63 -3.60 4.10 4.42
N VAL A 64 -2.51 4.82 4.17
CA VAL A 64 -2.54 6.05 3.35
C VAL A 64 -1.55 5.91 2.21
N SER A 65 -2.05 6.08 0.98
CA SER A 65 -1.27 5.95 -0.25
C SER A 65 -0.84 7.33 -0.76
N LEU A 66 0.45 7.47 -1.06
CA LEU A 66 1.03 8.68 -1.63
C LEU A 66 1.45 8.44 -3.09
N ASN A 67 0.88 9.22 -4.01
CA ASN A 67 1.32 9.24 -5.40
C ASN A 67 2.78 9.71 -5.53
N PRO A 68 3.47 9.43 -6.65
CA PRO A 68 4.88 9.84 -6.84
C PRO A 68 5.11 11.34 -6.58
N LYS A 69 4.16 12.20 -6.95
CA LYS A 69 4.24 13.65 -6.77
C LYS A 69 3.74 14.16 -5.41
N THR A 70 3.01 13.34 -4.66
CA THR A 70 2.44 13.73 -3.36
C THR A 70 3.53 13.73 -2.29
N LYS A 71 3.68 14.84 -1.58
CA LYS A 71 4.72 15.01 -0.54
C LYS A 71 4.31 14.34 0.77
N ILE A 72 5.29 13.80 1.50
CA ILE A 72 5.11 13.19 2.83
C ILE A 72 4.53 14.19 3.84
N ASN A 73 4.87 15.46 3.71
CA ASN A 73 4.41 16.51 4.63
C ASN A 73 2.89 16.54 4.82
N LEU A 74 2.14 16.08 3.82
CA LEU A 74 0.68 16.01 3.87
C LEU A 74 0.15 15.09 4.98
N ILE A 75 0.93 14.08 5.37
CA ILE A 75 0.53 13.05 6.34
C ILE A 75 1.37 13.05 7.62
N MET A 76 2.33 13.98 7.77
CA MET A 76 3.29 13.99 8.88
C MET A 76 2.62 13.98 10.26
N ASP A 77 1.55 14.77 10.43
CA ASP A 77 0.81 14.89 11.69
C ASP A 77 -0.15 13.70 11.94
N LEU A 78 -0.27 12.81 10.95
CA LEU A 78 -1.18 11.66 10.98
C LEU A 78 -0.44 10.33 11.12
N LEU A 79 0.89 10.31 11.01
CA LEU A 79 1.69 9.07 11.01
C LEU A 79 1.48 8.20 12.25
N ASN A 80 1.18 8.81 13.40
CA ASN A 80 0.85 8.07 14.64
C ASN A 80 -0.57 7.47 14.67
N LYS A 81 -1.37 7.79 13.65
CA LYS A 81 -2.74 7.30 13.49
C LYS A 81 -2.91 6.35 12.32
N ILE A 82 -1.82 6.06 11.61
CA ILE A 82 -1.79 5.24 10.39
C ILE A 82 -1.08 3.93 10.72
N ASP A 83 -1.56 2.83 10.18
CA ASP A 83 -0.96 1.50 10.33
C ASP A 83 -0.07 1.14 9.13
N LEU A 84 -0.26 1.82 7.98
CA LEU A 84 0.46 1.56 6.74
C LEU A 84 0.58 2.84 5.90
N VAL A 85 1.78 3.08 5.36
CA VAL A 85 2.01 4.11 4.33
C VAL A 85 2.42 3.42 3.04
N LEU A 86 1.58 3.54 2.02
CA LEU A 86 1.84 3.00 0.68
C LEU A 86 2.47 4.08 -0.19
N ILE A 87 3.62 3.78 -0.78
CA ILE A 87 4.27 4.65 -1.77
C ILE A 87 4.02 4.08 -3.16
N MET A 88 3.33 4.85 -4.00
CA MET A 88 3.15 4.53 -5.41
C MET A 88 4.44 4.78 -6.17
N SER A 89 4.93 3.78 -6.88
CA SER A 89 6.12 3.85 -7.74
C SER A 89 5.78 3.89 -9.24
N VAL A 90 4.54 4.21 -9.55
CA VAL A 90 4.02 4.49 -10.90
C VAL A 90 3.02 5.63 -10.81
N ASN A 91 2.76 6.31 -11.92
CA ASN A 91 1.70 7.33 -11.96
C ASN A 91 0.31 6.68 -11.94
N PRO A 92 -0.71 7.36 -11.38
CA PRO A 92 -2.09 6.90 -11.48
C PRO A 92 -2.51 6.67 -12.93
N GLY A 93 -3.29 5.60 -13.19
CA GLY A 93 -3.86 5.35 -14.50
C GLY A 93 -4.02 3.87 -14.83
N PHE A 94 -2.96 3.18 -15.20
CA PHE A 94 -3.02 1.79 -15.67
C PHE A 94 -1.89 0.93 -15.12
N GLY A 95 -2.10 -0.39 -15.12
CA GLY A 95 -1.08 -1.35 -14.70
C GLY A 95 0.02 -1.55 -15.74
N GLY A 96 1.15 -2.17 -15.34
CA GLY A 96 2.26 -2.48 -16.24
C GLY A 96 3.19 -1.31 -16.57
N GLN A 97 3.10 -0.20 -15.84
CA GLN A 97 4.02 0.92 -15.95
C GLN A 97 5.40 0.56 -15.38
N LYS A 98 6.42 1.30 -15.84
CA LYS A 98 7.79 1.15 -15.34
C LYS A 98 7.92 1.73 -13.93
N PHE A 99 8.67 1.03 -13.10
CA PHE A 99 9.08 1.48 -11.77
C PHE A 99 9.80 2.83 -11.82
N MET A 100 9.45 3.72 -10.91
CA MET A 100 10.04 5.06 -10.75
C MET A 100 11.01 5.06 -9.56
N PRO A 101 12.34 4.95 -9.78
CA PRO A 101 13.31 4.81 -8.69
C PRO A 101 13.41 6.06 -7.78
N GLU A 102 13.01 7.22 -8.25
CA GLU A 102 13.02 8.46 -7.47
C GLU A 102 12.13 8.42 -6.23
N VAL A 103 11.12 7.54 -6.21
CA VAL A 103 10.23 7.39 -5.03
C VAL A 103 10.94 6.72 -3.85
N LEU A 104 12.07 6.04 -4.09
CA LEU A 104 12.85 5.39 -3.03
C LEU A 104 13.35 6.40 -1.99
N GLU A 105 13.63 7.65 -2.38
CA GLU A 105 14.00 8.71 -1.43
C GLU A 105 12.87 8.99 -0.43
N LYS A 106 11.63 8.92 -0.90
CA LYS A 106 10.45 9.08 -0.04
C LYS A 106 10.34 7.94 0.98
N ILE A 107 10.67 6.72 0.57
CA ILE A 107 10.69 5.55 1.48
C ILE A 107 11.79 5.73 2.53
N ARG A 108 13.01 6.15 2.14
CA ARG A 108 14.13 6.42 3.08
C ARG A 108 13.76 7.51 4.10
N GLU A 109 13.11 8.57 3.65
CA GLU A 109 12.62 9.64 4.52
C GLU A 109 11.60 9.12 5.54
N LEU A 110 10.59 8.34 5.08
CA LEU A 110 9.60 7.70 5.96
C LEU A 110 10.24 6.75 6.97
N LYS A 111 11.19 5.93 6.53
CA LYS A 111 11.93 5.01 7.40
C LYS A 111 12.69 5.78 8.48
N LYS A 112 13.39 6.84 8.11
CA LYS A 112 14.10 7.71 9.06
C LYS A 112 13.14 8.34 10.10
N ILE A 113 12.01 8.88 9.64
CA ILE A 113 10.99 9.46 10.53
C ILE A 113 10.41 8.41 11.47
N LYS A 114 10.08 7.23 10.94
CA LYS A 114 9.57 6.09 11.71
C LYS A 114 10.52 5.71 12.84
N ASP A 115 11.82 5.58 12.53
CA ASP A 115 12.84 5.20 13.51
C ASP A 115 13.07 6.30 14.55
N GLN A 116 13.18 7.56 14.11
CA GLN A 116 13.43 8.69 15.02
C GLN A 116 12.29 8.94 16.01
N LYS A 117 11.05 8.67 15.60
CA LYS A 117 9.85 8.92 16.42
C LYS A 117 9.25 7.64 17.01
N ASP A 118 9.92 6.49 16.88
CA ASP A 118 9.43 5.15 17.28
C ASP A 118 7.99 4.85 16.83
N LEU A 119 7.66 5.21 15.58
CA LEU A 119 6.34 4.99 15.00
C LEU A 119 6.17 3.55 14.53
N LYS A 120 4.92 3.03 14.53
CA LYS A 120 4.63 1.60 14.32
C LYS A 120 3.79 1.34 13.07
N PHE A 121 4.04 2.07 11.99
CA PHE A 121 3.39 1.81 10.71
C PHE A 121 4.27 0.98 9.78
N ASP A 122 3.65 0.23 8.86
CA ASP A 122 4.34 -0.45 7.78
C ASP A 122 4.60 0.51 6.60
N ILE A 123 5.68 0.25 5.84
CA ILE A 123 6.01 0.99 4.62
C ILE A 123 5.84 0.03 3.44
N GLU A 124 4.87 0.32 2.61
CA GLU A 124 4.53 -0.47 1.44
C GLU A 124 4.90 0.27 0.16
N ILE A 125 5.22 -0.48 -0.89
CA ILE A 125 5.47 0.05 -2.23
C ILE A 125 4.67 -0.72 -3.28
N ASP A 126 4.00 0.00 -4.19
CA ASP A 126 3.25 -0.57 -5.31
C ASP A 126 3.57 0.16 -6.61
N GLY A 127 3.88 -0.61 -7.64
CA GLY A 127 4.08 -0.17 -9.00
C GLY A 127 5.37 -0.69 -9.63
N GLY A 128 5.24 -1.64 -10.57
CA GLY A 128 6.36 -2.18 -11.37
C GLY A 128 7.42 -2.94 -10.58
N ILE A 129 7.09 -3.46 -9.39
CA ILE A 129 8.02 -4.26 -8.58
C ILE A 129 8.29 -5.60 -9.26
N ASN A 130 9.58 -5.91 -9.40
CA ASN A 130 10.08 -7.11 -10.05
C ASN A 130 11.40 -7.59 -9.39
N PHE A 131 12.06 -8.61 -9.97
CA PHE A 131 13.31 -9.19 -9.42
C PHE A 131 14.52 -8.25 -9.48
N ASP A 132 14.49 -7.20 -10.33
CA ASP A 132 15.61 -6.27 -10.50
C ASP A 132 15.56 -5.12 -9.49
N ASN A 133 14.37 -4.79 -8.97
CA ASN A 133 14.17 -3.61 -8.12
C ASN A 133 13.62 -3.89 -6.72
N ASN A 134 13.16 -5.11 -6.43
CA ASN A 134 12.66 -5.50 -5.09
C ASN A 134 13.69 -5.23 -3.99
N LYS A 135 14.96 -5.60 -4.22
CA LYS A 135 16.06 -5.36 -3.28
C LYS A 135 16.26 -3.87 -2.98
N LEU A 136 16.22 -3.02 -4.01
CA LEU A 136 16.34 -1.57 -3.83
C LEU A 136 15.21 -0.99 -2.97
N ALA A 137 13.99 -1.51 -3.12
CA ALA A 137 12.85 -1.10 -2.30
C ALA A 137 13.02 -1.52 -0.83
N ILE A 138 13.47 -2.74 -0.57
CA ILE A 138 13.74 -3.27 0.77
C ILE A 138 14.87 -2.48 1.45
N GLU A 139 15.98 -2.25 0.75
CA GLU A 139 17.12 -1.46 1.26
C GLU A 139 16.74 0.00 1.55
N ALA A 140 15.79 0.56 0.80
CA ALA A 140 15.25 1.87 1.10
C ALA A 140 14.40 1.90 2.38
N GLY A 141 13.87 0.75 2.83
CA GLY A 141 13.08 0.62 4.05
C GLY A 141 11.64 0.15 3.88
N ALA A 142 11.24 -0.25 2.67
CA ALA A 142 9.94 -0.91 2.46
C ALA A 142 9.95 -2.30 3.10
N ASN A 143 8.89 -2.64 3.82
CA ASN A 143 8.72 -3.97 4.42
C ASN A 143 7.53 -4.74 3.82
N ILE A 144 6.76 -4.10 2.94
CA ILE A 144 5.71 -4.73 2.13
C ILE A 144 5.92 -4.36 0.65
N LEU A 145 5.91 -5.38 -0.22
CA LEU A 145 6.06 -5.23 -1.66
C LEU A 145 4.79 -5.71 -2.37
N VAL A 146 4.17 -4.84 -3.17
CA VAL A 146 3.04 -5.22 -4.04
C VAL A 146 3.58 -5.53 -5.43
N SER A 147 3.36 -6.76 -5.88
CA SER A 147 3.81 -7.20 -7.19
C SER A 147 2.77 -8.13 -7.83
N GLY A 148 2.14 -7.68 -8.89
CA GLY A 148 1.15 -8.45 -9.64
C GLY A 148 1.79 -9.20 -10.82
N THR A 149 2.25 -8.47 -11.82
CA THR A 149 2.76 -9.04 -13.08
C THR A 149 3.89 -10.04 -12.82
N THR A 150 4.87 -9.70 -11.99
CA THR A 150 5.99 -10.58 -11.68
C THR A 150 5.53 -11.87 -11.01
N VAL A 151 4.60 -11.78 -10.03
CA VAL A 151 4.09 -12.94 -9.31
C VAL A 151 3.34 -13.89 -10.25
N PHE A 152 2.48 -13.35 -11.13
CA PHE A 152 1.57 -14.18 -11.91
C PHE A 152 2.08 -14.56 -13.31
N LYS A 153 3.08 -13.88 -13.88
CA LYS A 153 3.52 -14.12 -15.26
C LYS A 153 4.94 -14.64 -15.38
N GLU A 154 5.86 -14.23 -14.51
CA GLU A 154 7.26 -14.66 -14.60
C GLU A 154 7.42 -16.17 -14.31
N ASN A 155 8.53 -16.75 -14.78
CA ASN A 155 8.82 -18.17 -14.63
C ASN A 155 7.64 -19.09 -15.02
N ASN A 156 6.98 -18.77 -16.15
CA ASN A 156 5.81 -19.51 -16.67
C ASN A 156 4.63 -19.54 -15.66
N GLY A 157 4.45 -18.46 -14.89
CA GLY A 157 3.38 -18.38 -13.91
C GLY A 157 3.59 -19.22 -12.63
N ASN A 158 4.82 -19.61 -12.32
CA ASN A 158 5.12 -20.31 -11.07
C ASN A 158 5.08 -19.34 -9.88
N ILE A 159 3.87 -19.14 -9.34
CA ILE A 159 3.57 -18.19 -8.27
C ILE A 159 4.49 -18.39 -7.06
N LYS A 160 4.63 -19.65 -6.58
CA LYS A 160 5.46 -19.95 -5.40
C LYS A 160 6.92 -19.52 -5.63
N LYS A 161 7.51 -19.93 -6.75
CA LYS A 161 8.88 -19.57 -7.10
C LYS A 161 9.06 -18.06 -7.19
N ASN A 162 8.09 -17.35 -7.81
CA ASN A 162 8.15 -15.91 -7.97
C ASN A 162 8.09 -15.18 -6.64
N ILE A 163 7.24 -15.62 -5.72
CA ILE A 163 7.17 -15.07 -4.36
C ILE A 163 8.48 -15.34 -3.59
N ASP A 164 9.01 -16.56 -3.67
CA ASP A 164 10.26 -16.91 -2.99
C ASP A 164 11.43 -16.05 -3.50
N LEU A 165 11.52 -15.82 -4.83
CA LEU A 165 12.54 -14.94 -5.42
C LEU A 165 12.37 -13.47 -5.00
N LEU A 166 11.15 -12.96 -4.92
CA LEU A 166 10.90 -11.58 -4.44
C LEU A 166 11.25 -11.39 -2.96
N LYS A 167 11.19 -12.44 -2.15
CA LYS A 167 11.51 -12.42 -0.72
C LYS A 167 12.98 -12.65 -0.40
N SER A 168 13.73 -13.28 -1.31
CA SER A 168 15.12 -13.70 -1.10
C SER A 168 16.17 -12.61 -1.37
N SER A 169 15.75 -11.36 -1.44
CA SER A 169 16.59 -10.22 -1.83
C SER A 169 17.35 -9.61 -0.66
#